data_c637417f1d021ce56d6243b14462ca39
#
_entry.id   c637417f1d021ce56d6243b14462ca39
#
_cell.length_a   1.000
_cell.length_b   1.000
_cell.length_c   1.000
_cell.angle_alpha   90.00
_cell.angle_beta   90.00
_cell.angle_gamma   90.00
#
_symmetry.space_group_name_H-M   'P 1'
#
loop_
_entity.id
_entity.type
_entity.pdbx_description
1 polymer ?
#
loop_
_entity_poly.entity_id
_entity_poly.type
_entity_poly.pdbx_seq_one_letter_code
_entity_poly.pdbx_strand_id
1 'polypeptide(L)'
;AIGTRPVNFHLDALKKLGAKIVLKNGYIEASAKKLIGTNINFEGITVTGTENIMMAATLAEGRTIIKNAAKEPEIIDLANMLVSMGAKINGAGNDTIIIDGVNNWTGTEFDIPADRIEAGTYLTAATVTKGEIKIEGINPERLMKVIEKLKTAGATISYTSSSISLNMKREYPNPVNITTAPFPDFPTDMQA
;
A
#
# COMPACT_ATOMS: atom_id res chain seq x y z
N ALA A 1 -8.80 -5.62 -22.26
CA ALA A 1 -7.43 -5.19 -21.92
C ALA A 1 -7.51 -4.10 -20.86
N ILE A 2 -6.71 -4.19 -19.82
CA ILE A 2 -6.71 -3.24 -18.69
C ILE A 2 -5.97 -1.92 -19.04
N GLY A 3 -5.42 -1.79 -20.23
CA GLY A 3 -4.60 -0.65 -20.65
C GLY A 3 -3.13 -0.79 -20.26
N THR A 4 -2.34 0.23 -20.62
CA THR A 4 -0.91 0.28 -20.31
C THR A 4 -0.68 0.58 -18.84
N ARG A 5 0.16 -0.22 -18.17
CA ARG A 5 0.61 0.04 -16.79
C ARG A 5 1.96 0.76 -16.84
N PRO A 6 2.05 2.02 -16.42
CA PRO A 6 3.32 2.74 -16.40
C PRO A 6 4.23 2.14 -15.33
N VAL A 7 5.46 1.80 -15.71
CA VAL A 7 6.50 1.27 -14.80
C VAL A 7 7.70 2.19 -14.68
N ASN A 8 7.60 3.40 -15.24
CA ASN A 8 8.68 4.38 -15.31
C ASN A 8 9.25 4.71 -13.91
N PHE A 9 8.42 4.92 -12.90
CA PHE A 9 8.90 5.20 -11.54
C PHE A 9 9.80 4.09 -10.98
N HIS A 10 9.47 2.82 -11.25
CA HIS A 10 10.29 1.68 -10.85
C HIS A 10 11.63 1.68 -11.59
N LEU A 11 11.59 1.86 -12.92
CA LEU A 11 12.78 1.80 -13.76
C LEU A 11 13.74 2.95 -13.46
N ASP A 12 13.22 4.16 -13.29
CA ASP A 12 14.04 5.35 -13.04
C ASP A 12 14.68 5.29 -11.64
N ALA A 13 13.95 4.80 -10.65
CA ALA A 13 14.50 4.60 -9.31
C ALA A 13 15.57 3.49 -9.28
N LEU A 14 15.35 2.36 -9.97
CA LEU A 14 16.34 1.30 -10.09
C LEU A 14 17.61 1.75 -10.85
N LYS A 15 17.46 2.57 -11.90
CA LYS A 15 18.61 3.21 -12.57
C LYS A 15 19.41 4.11 -11.62
N LYS A 16 18.72 4.90 -10.78
CA LYS A 16 19.37 5.73 -9.76
C LYS A 16 20.14 4.89 -8.74
N LEU A 17 19.64 3.71 -8.40
CA LEU A 17 20.37 2.72 -7.58
C LEU A 17 21.52 2.02 -8.32
N GLY A 18 21.76 2.34 -9.61
CA GLY A 18 22.88 1.82 -10.40
C GLY A 18 22.53 0.61 -11.27
N ALA A 19 21.26 0.24 -11.42
CA ALA A 19 20.86 -0.81 -12.35
C ALA A 19 20.98 -0.34 -13.81
N LYS A 20 21.57 -1.19 -14.67
CA LYS A 20 21.53 -1.03 -16.13
C LYS A 20 20.22 -1.64 -16.63
N ILE A 21 19.38 -0.83 -17.28
CA ILE A 21 18.08 -1.26 -17.79
C ILE A 21 18.02 -1.05 -19.28
N VAL A 22 17.61 -2.09 -20.01
CA VAL A 22 17.45 -2.10 -21.47
C VAL A 22 16.06 -2.63 -21.81
N LEU A 23 15.39 -1.99 -22.75
CA LEU A 23 14.14 -2.50 -23.35
C LEU A 23 14.51 -3.30 -24.60
N LYS A 24 14.16 -4.58 -24.62
CA LYS A 24 14.49 -5.47 -25.72
C LYS A 24 13.31 -6.40 -26.03
N ASN A 25 12.84 -6.40 -27.27
CA ASN A 25 11.74 -7.26 -27.72
C ASN A 25 10.48 -7.21 -26.82
N GLY A 26 10.13 -6.04 -26.28
CA GLY A 26 9.00 -5.87 -25.38
C GLY A 26 9.24 -6.29 -23.93
N TYR A 27 10.46 -6.71 -23.58
CA TYR A 27 10.88 -7.07 -22.23
C TYR A 27 11.77 -6.00 -21.61
N ILE A 28 11.74 -5.91 -20.28
CA ILE A 28 12.64 -5.11 -19.49
C ILE A 28 13.76 -6.03 -18.99
N GLU A 29 14.97 -5.83 -19.50
CA GLU A 29 16.17 -6.50 -19.00
C GLU A 29 16.89 -5.56 -18.03
N ALA A 30 17.03 -5.96 -16.76
CA ALA A 30 17.72 -5.20 -15.73
C ALA A 30 18.88 -5.99 -15.16
N SER A 31 20.03 -5.34 -14.97
CA SER A 31 21.22 -5.96 -14.38
C SER A 31 21.99 -4.97 -13.51
N ALA A 32 22.53 -5.46 -12.40
CA ALA A 32 23.47 -4.74 -11.56
C ALA A 32 24.44 -5.73 -10.92
N LYS A 33 25.71 -5.35 -10.77
CA LYS A 33 26.63 -6.12 -9.89
C LYS A 33 26.24 -5.93 -8.44
N LYS A 34 25.87 -4.71 -8.07
CA LYS A 34 25.40 -4.29 -6.75
C LYS A 34 24.58 -3.02 -6.93
N LEU A 35 23.55 -2.86 -6.14
CA LEU A 35 22.83 -1.60 -6.05
C LEU A 35 23.51 -0.69 -5.04
N ILE A 36 23.49 0.61 -5.30
CA ILE A 36 24.14 1.64 -4.47
C ILE A 36 23.05 2.58 -3.93
N GLY A 37 23.04 2.78 -2.62
CA GLY A 37 22.12 3.68 -1.96
C GLY A 37 22.23 5.11 -2.47
N THR A 38 21.10 5.78 -2.64
CA THR A 38 21.00 7.11 -3.22
C THR A 38 19.75 7.85 -2.78
N ASN A 39 19.61 9.12 -3.16
CA ASN A 39 18.38 9.88 -2.98
C ASN A 39 17.43 9.64 -4.16
N ILE A 40 16.24 9.14 -3.86
CA ILE A 40 15.16 8.90 -4.82
C ILE A 40 14.02 9.84 -4.45
N ASN A 41 13.61 10.69 -5.39
CA ASN A 41 12.43 11.52 -5.26
C ASN A 41 11.45 11.10 -6.35
N PHE A 42 10.29 10.58 -5.95
CA PHE A 42 9.23 10.24 -6.90
C PHE A 42 8.52 11.51 -7.38
N GLU A 43 8.27 11.61 -8.67
CA GLU A 43 7.53 12.73 -9.28
C GLU A 43 6.04 12.68 -8.93
N GLY A 44 5.52 11.51 -8.58
CA GLY A 44 4.17 11.27 -8.11
C GLY A 44 4.14 10.15 -7.07
N ILE A 45 3.10 10.12 -6.23
CA ILE A 45 2.94 9.06 -5.24
C ILE A 45 2.69 7.73 -5.96
N THR A 46 3.45 6.71 -5.61
CA THR A 46 3.34 5.36 -6.16
C THR A 46 3.52 4.32 -5.07
N VAL A 47 2.48 3.54 -4.79
CA VAL A 47 2.50 2.49 -3.77
C VAL A 47 3.50 1.41 -4.15
N THR A 48 3.26 0.74 -5.27
CA THR A 48 4.12 -0.37 -5.74
C THR A 48 5.54 0.09 -6.08
N GLY A 49 5.72 1.36 -6.52
CA GLY A 49 7.05 1.95 -6.71
C GLY A 49 7.80 2.08 -5.39
N THR A 50 7.12 2.57 -4.34
CA THR A 50 7.70 2.69 -2.99
C THR A 50 8.08 1.32 -2.44
N GLU A 51 7.19 0.33 -2.54
CA GLU A 51 7.42 -1.05 -2.08
C GLU A 51 8.61 -1.68 -2.79
N ASN A 52 8.63 -1.62 -4.12
CA ASN A 52 9.70 -2.22 -4.92
C ASN A 52 11.07 -1.61 -4.59
N ILE A 53 11.13 -0.29 -4.50
CA ILE A 53 12.40 0.39 -4.21
C ILE A 53 12.81 0.19 -2.75
N MET A 54 11.87 0.13 -1.82
CA MET A 54 12.15 -0.20 -0.43
C MET A 54 12.80 -1.59 -0.32
N MET A 55 12.24 -2.62 -0.98
CA MET A 55 12.85 -3.95 -1.02
C MET A 55 14.27 -3.93 -1.62
N ALA A 56 14.44 -3.28 -2.77
CA ALA A 56 15.74 -3.20 -3.44
C ALA A 56 16.78 -2.47 -2.59
N ALA A 57 16.40 -1.40 -1.91
CA ALA A 57 17.29 -0.57 -1.11
C ALA A 57 17.81 -1.28 0.14
N THR A 58 17.09 -2.25 0.69
CA THR A 58 17.52 -2.97 1.90
C THR A 58 18.82 -3.76 1.72
N LEU A 59 19.15 -4.16 0.47
CA LEU A 59 20.39 -4.84 0.13
C LEU A 59 21.35 -3.97 -0.72
N ALA A 60 21.02 -2.70 -0.94
CA ALA A 60 21.90 -1.76 -1.62
C ALA A 60 23.07 -1.36 -0.70
N GLU A 61 24.22 -1.03 -1.27
CA GLU A 61 25.36 -0.53 -0.51
C GLU A 61 25.14 0.92 -0.08
N GLY A 62 25.23 1.19 1.21
CA GLY A 62 25.05 2.52 1.79
C GLY A 62 23.60 2.87 2.09
N ARG A 63 23.28 4.17 2.09
CA ARG A 63 21.98 4.70 2.49
C ARG A 63 21.14 5.11 1.29
N THR A 64 19.88 4.70 1.29
CA THR A 64 18.86 5.18 0.36
C THR A 64 17.86 6.07 1.10
N ILE A 65 17.49 7.19 0.49
CA ILE A 65 16.43 8.08 0.99
C ILE A 65 15.36 8.16 -0.09
N ILE A 66 14.17 7.68 0.21
CA ILE A 66 13.00 7.78 -0.67
C ILE A 66 12.17 8.97 -0.20
N LYS A 67 11.95 9.96 -1.08
CA LYS A 67 11.07 11.11 -0.86
C LYS A 67 9.82 11.00 -1.72
N ASN A 68 8.75 11.64 -1.26
CA ASN A 68 7.42 11.52 -1.84
C ASN A 68 6.94 10.06 -1.89
N ALA A 69 7.28 9.31 -0.83
CA ALA A 69 6.89 7.92 -0.66
C ALA A 69 5.39 7.80 -0.41
N ALA A 70 4.82 6.66 -0.80
CA ALA A 70 3.46 6.28 -0.44
C ALA A 70 3.34 6.05 1.08
N LYS A 71 2.15 6.31 1.64
CA LYS A 71 1.90 6.26 3.09
C LYS A 71 0.89 5.18 3.47
N GLU A 72 0.45 4.40 2.51
CA GLU A 72 -0.52 3.33 2.68
C GLU A 72 -0.07 2.36 3.78
N PRO A 73 -0.99 1.79 4.55
CA PRO A 73 -0.66 0.84 5.63
C PRO A 73 0.20 -0.33 5.15
N GLU A 74 0.07 -0.74 3.91
CA GLU A 74 0.83 -1.80 3.26
C GLU A 74 2.34 -1.49 3.21
N ILE A 75 2.71 -0.20 3.09
CA ILE A 75 4.11 0.26 3.16
C ILE A 75 4.70 -0.01 4.55
N ILE A 76 3.90 0.24 5.60
CA ILE A 76 4.32 -0.02 6.98
C ILE A 76 4.44 -1.52 7.22
N ASP A 77 3.50 -2.31 6.73
CA ASP A 77 3.49 -3.77 6.86
C ASP A 77 4.72 -4.39 6.19
N LEU A 78 5.03 -3.98 4.95
CA LEU A 78 6.22 -4.42 4.25
C LEU A 78 7.51 -4.00 4.98
N ALA A 79 7.57 -2.77 5.46
CA ALA A 79 8.73 -2.30 6.23
C ALA A 79 8.93 -3.13 7.51
N ASN A 80 7.86 -3.43 8.25
CA ASN A 80 7.91 -4.26 9.45
C ASN A 80 8.39 -5.69 9.14
N MET A 81 7.90 -6.28 8.06
CA MET A 81 8.36 -7.59 7.60
C MET A 81 9.87 -7.55 7.26
N LEU A 82 10.32 -6.57 6.49
CA LEU A 82 11.73 -6.42 6.12
C LEU A 82 12.61 -6.17 7.34
N VAL A 83 12.15 -5.37 8.31
CA VAL A 83 12.85 -5.14 9.58
C VAL A 83 12.97 -6.43 10.38
N SER A 84 11.92 -7.25 10.44
CA SER A 84 12.00 -8.56 11.10
C SER A 84 12.96 -9.54 10.43
N MET A 85 13.25 -9.32 9.13
CA MET A 85 14.29 -10.03 8.37
C MET A 85 15.69 -9.45 8.56
N GLY A 86 15.84 -8.35 9.33
CA GLY A 86 17.12 -7.70 9.61
C GLY A 86 17.41 -6.43 8.82
N ALA A 87 16.46 -5.91 8.03
CA ALA A 87 16.60 -4.64 7.34
C ALA A 87 16.59 -3.45 8.30
N LYS A 88 17.21 -2.34 7.89
CA LYS A 88 17.27 -1.09 8.66
C LYS A 88 16.46 -0.02 7.93
N ILE A 89 15.20 0.14 8.34
CA ILE A 89 14.22 1.04 7.71
C ILE A 89 13.66 1.99 8.76
N ASN A 90 13.59 3.28 8.44
CA ASN A 90 12.95 4.31 9.25
C ASN A 90 12.03 5.16 8.38
N GLY A 91 10.93 5.64 8.96
CA GLY A 91 10.02 6.59 8.30
C GLY A 91 8.95 5.96 7.42
N ALA A 92 8.76 4.63 7.41
CA ALA A 92 7.65 4.00 6.72
C ALA A 92 6.30 4.57 7.20
N GLY A 93 5.40 4.88 6.27
CA GLY A 93 4.14 5.59 6.54
C GLY A 93 4.26 7.13 6.52
N ASN A 94 5.46 7.69 6.35
CA ASN A 94 5.68 9.11 6.10
C ASN A 94 6.06 9.35 4.64
N ASP A 95 6.17 10.60 4.24
CA ASP A 95 6.60 11.00 2.90
C ASP A 95 8.09 10.73 2.61
N THR A 96 8.86 10.47 3.65
CA THR A 96 10.30 10.21 3.56
C THR A 96 10.64 8.92 4.29
N ILE A 97 11.25 7.96 3.56
CA ILE A 97 11.72 6.68 4.08
C ILE A 97 13.25 6.64 3.94
N ILE A 98 13.92 6.26 5.03
CA ILE A 98 15.38 6.13 5.09
C ILE A 98 15.71 4.67 5.29
N ILE A 99 16.60 4.13 4.44
CA ILE A 99 16.97 2.72 4.43
C ILE A 99 18.51 2.64 4.44
N ASP A 100 19.06 2.00 5.45
CA ASP A 100 20.47 1.64 5.47
C ASP A 100 20.61 0.19 5.00
N GLY A 101 21.30 -0.01 3.89
CA GLY A 101 21.48 -1.33 3.30
C GLY A 101 22.23 -2.29 4.23
N VAL A 102 21.86 -3.56 4.16
CA VAL A 102 22.49 -4.66 4.91
C VAL A 102 23.10 -5.68 3.95
N ASN A 103 24.02 -6.50 4.43
CA ASN A 103 24.70 -7.48 3.57
C ASN A 103 23.82 -8.69 3.23
N ASN A 104 22.92 -9.06 4.13
CA ASN A 104 22.01 -10.21 3.99
C ASN A 104 20.80 -10.07 4.87
N TRP A 105 19.76 -10.79 4.54
CA TRP A 105 18.58 -10.99 5.37
C TRP A 105 18.64 -12.33 6.11
N THR A 106 17.82 -12.43 7.15
CA THR A 106 17.50 -13.71 7.81
C THR A 106 16.05 -14.10 7.47
N GLY A 107 15.73 -15.39 7.65
CA GLY A 107 14.32 -15.81 7.58
C GLY A 107 13.52 -15.23 8.75
N THR A 108 12.22 -15.06 8.55
CA THR A 108 11.28 -14.60 9.58
C THR A 108 9.94 -15.30 9.45
N GLU A 109 9.20 -15.37 10.54
CA GLU A 109 7.75 -15.61 10.53
C GLU A 109 7.06 -14.26 10.65
N PHE A 110 6.05 -14.03 9.82
CA PHE A 110 5.33 -12.76 9.78
C PHE A 110 3.85 -12.99 9.48
N ASP A 111 3.00 -12.49 10.35
CA ASP A 111 1.54 -12.52 10.15
C ASP A 111 1.15 -11.48 9.11
N ILE A 112 0.60 -11.93 7.99
CA ILE A 112 0.12 -11.03 6.94
C ILE A 112 -1.14 -10.31 7.45
N PRO A 113 -1.15 -8.97 7.50
CA PRO A 113 -2.32 -8.21 7.90
C PRO A 113 -3.52 -8.43 6.98
N ALA A 114 -4.72 -8.24 7.53
CA ALA A 114 -5.95 -8.34 6.74
C ALA A 114 -6.01 -7.25 5.67
N ASP A 115 -6.53 -7.60 4.49
CA ASP A 115 -6.73 -6.70 3.36
C ASP A 115 -7.89 -5.73 3.64
N ARG A 116 -7.58 -4.44 3.78
CA ARG A 116 -8.57 -3.38 4.00
C ARG A 116 -9.48 -3.15 2.80
N ILE A 117 -9.01 -3.41 1.58
CA ILE A 117 -9.80 -3.26 0.35
C ILE A 117 -10.80 -4.38 0.24
N GLU A 118 -10.42 -5.62 0.56
CA GLU A 118 -11.33 -6.75 0.67
C GLU A 118 -12.41 -6.46 1.72
N ALA A 119 -12.03 -6.03 2.91
CA ALA A 119 -12.97 -5.68 3.98
C ALA A 119 -13.94 -4.57 3.53
N GLY A 120 -13.43 -3.50 2.91
CA GLY A 120 -14.24 -2.41 2.35
C GLY A 120 -15.23 -2.89 1.28
N THR A 121 -14.79 -3.81 0.43
CA THR A 121 -15.63 -4.42 -0.62
C THR A 121 -16.80 -5.20 -0.03
N TYR A 122 -16.57 -6.02 0.99
CA TYR A 122 -17.66 -6.76 1.67
C TYR A 122 -18.60 -5.84 2.44
N LEU A 123 -18.10 -4.79 3.09
CA LEU A 123 -18.94 -3.77 3.72
C LEU A 123 -19.84 -3.07 2.69
N THR A 124 -19.28 -2.72 1.52
CA THR A 124 -20.03 -2.12 0.42
C THR A 124 -21.08 -3.10 -0.14
N ALA A 125 -20.73 -4.38 -0.32
CA ALA A 125 -21.66 -5.40 -0.76
C ALA A 125 -22.86 -5.54 0.20
N ALA A 126 -22.61 -5.58 1.52
CA ALA A 126 -23.69 -5.59 2.52
C ALA A 126 -24.54 -4.32 2.46
N THR A 127 -23.93 -3.16 2.20
CA THR A 127 -24.65 -1.88 2.07
C THR A 127 -25.61 -1.89 0.87
N VAL A 128 -25.15 -2.27 -0.32
CA VAL A 128 -26.00 -2.25 -1.53
C VAL A 128 -27.08 -3.32 -1.52
N THR A 129 -26.84 -4.43 -0.82
CA THR A 129 -27.82 -5.52 -0.66
C THR A 129 -28.76 -5.30 0.54
N LYS A 130 -28.66 -4.18 1.25
CA LYS A 130 -29.46 -3.85 2.46
C LYS A 130 -29.31 -4.88 3.59
N GLY A 131 -28.15 -5.49 3.65
CA GLY A 131 -27.82 -6.58 4.54
C GLY A 131 -27.16 -6.14 5.84
N GLU A 132 -26.62 -7.13 6.51
CA GLU A 132 -25.74 -6.96 7.67
C GLU A 132 -24.51 -7.85 7.52
N ILE A 133 -23.39 -7.41 8.08
CA ILE A 133 -22.14 -8.15 8.09
C ILE A 133 -21.30 -7.80 9.32
N LYS A 134 -20.57 -8.79 9.82
CA LYS A 134 -19.48 -8.60 10.77
C LYS A 134 -18.18 -9.10 10.12
N ILE A 135 -17.15 -8.25 10.10
CA ILE A 135 -15.82 -8.58 9.63
C ILE A 135 -14.89 -8.60 10.84
N GLU A 136 -14.14 -9.67 10.99
CA GLU A 136 -13.18 -9.88 12.08
C GLU A 136 -11.74 -9.90 11.56
N GLY A 137 -10.77 -9.60 12.44
CA GLY A 137 -9.36 -9.59 12.12
C GLY A 137 -8.87 -8.33 11.40
N ILE A 138 -9.72 -7.31 11.24
CA ILE A 138 -9.37 -6.05 10.55
C ILE A 138 -9.26 -4.88 11.52
N ASN A 139 -8.19 -4.09 11.41
CA ASN A 139 -8.09 -2.80 12.10
C ASN A 139 -8.91 -1.73 11.34
N PRO A 140 -9.99 -1.18 11.92
CA PRO A 140 -10.84 -0.18 11.27
C PRO A 140 -10.10 1.11 10.88
N GLU A 141 -9.04 1.49 11.59
CA GLU A 141 -8.26 2.71 11.29
C GLU A 141 -7.68 2.71 9.88
N ARG A 142 -7.47 1.51 9.30
CA ARG A 142 -6.93 1.35 7.94
C ARG A 142 -7.93 1.72 6.84
N LEU A 143 -9.23 1.83 7.16
CA LEU A 143 -10.29 2.10 6.17
C LEU A 143 -11.34 3.10 6.67
N MET A 144 -10.96 4.03 7.54
CA MET A 144 -11.88 4.99 8.15
C MET A 144 -12.67 5.81 7.12
N LYS A 145 -12.05 6.21 6.00
CA LYS A 145 -12.75 6.97 4.95
C LYS A 145 -13.84 6.16 4.25
N VAL A 146 -13.66 4.86 4.10
CA VAL A 146 -14.69 3.95 3.59
C VAL A 146 -15.83 3.85 4.62
N ILE A 147 -15.50 3.63 5.91
CA ILE A 147 -16.48 3.58 7.01
C ILE A 147 -17.31 4.88 7.08
N GLU A 148 -16.67 6.05 7.01
CA GLU A 148 -17.33 7.35 7.02
C GLU A 148 -18.31 7.49 5.85
N LYS A 149 -17.93 7.07 4.64
CA LYS A 149 -18.80 7.13 3.46
C LYS A 149 -20.00 6.17 3.56
N LEU A 150 -19.78 4.96 4.07
CA LEU A 150 -20.87 4.00 4.29
C LEU A 150 -21.84 4.48 5.37
N LYS A 151 -21.36 5.13 6.44
CA LYS A 151 -22.24 5.80 7.44
C LYS A 151 -23.06 6.92 6.78
N THR A 152 -22.44 7.74 5.92
CA THR A 152 -23.16 8.79 5.16
C THR A 152 -24.22 8.18 4.23
N ALA A 153 -23.95 7.01 3.67
CA ALA A 153 -24.90 6.25 2.87
C ALA A 153 -26.07 5.66 3.70
N GLY A 154 -26.04 5.76 5.03
CA GLY A 154 -27.12 5.32 5.92
C GLY A 154 -26.79 4.03 6.70
N ALA A 155 -25.61 3.46 6.53
CA ALA A 155 -25.22 2.27 7.27
C ALA A 155 -25.02 2.57 8.77
N THR A 156 -25.58 1.73 9.63
CA THR A 156 -25.22 1.71 11.06
C THR A 156 -23.96 0.87 11.22
N ILE A 157 -22.86 1.51 11.63
CA ILE A 157 -21.57 0.85 11.75
C ILE A 157 -21.02 1.03 13.17
N SER A 158 -20.66 -0.09 13.81
CA SER A 158 -19.86 -0.15 15.03
C SER A 158 -18.57 -0.94 14.79
N TYR A 159 -17.54 -0.65 15.57
CA TYR A 159 -16.27 -1.34 15.45
C TYR A 159 -15.52 -1.41 16.78
N THR A 160 -14.64 -2.39 16.88
CA THR A 160 -13.62 -2.54 17.93
C THR A 160 -12.24 -2.32 17.32
N SER A 161 -11.16 -2.58 18.06
CA SER A 161 -9.79 -2.55 17.52
C SER A 161 -9.52 -3.58 16.42
N SER A 162 -10.35 -4.62 16.31
CA SER A 162 -10.11 -5.77 15.41
C SER A 162 -11.37 -6.26 14.68
N SER A 163 -12.47 -5.53 14.70
CA SER A 163 -13.69 -5.93 14.00
C SER A 163 -14.54 -4.74 13.59
N ILE A 164 -15.34 -4.93 12.54
CA ILE A 164 -16.31 -3.95 12.03
C ILE A 164 -17.63 -4.68 11.85
N SER A 165 -18.72 -4.11 12.38
CA SER A 165 -20.08 -4.60 12.18
C SER A 165 -20.89 -3.51 11.45
N LEU A 166 -21.57 -3.90 10.38
CA LEU A 166 -22.42 -3.03 9.57
C LEU A 166 -23.81 -3.62 9.47
N ASN A 167 -24.84 -2.77 9.58
CA ASN A 167 -26.23 -3.14 9.38
C ASN A 167 -26.98 -2.01 8.66
N MET A 168 -27.62 -2.33 7.54
CA MET A 168 -28.45 -1.42 6.75
C MET A 168 -29.92 -1.38 7.20
N LYS A 169 -30.31 -2.20 8.20
CA LYS A 169 -31.70 -2.27 8.70
C LYS A 169 -32.72 -2.51 7.58
N ARG A 170 -32.32 -3.16 6.49
CA ARG A 170 -33.10 -3.39 5.26
C ARG A 170 -33.48 -2.12 4.49
N GLU A 171 -32.85 -0.98 4.81
CA GLU A 171 -33.05 0.30 4.12
C GLU A 171 -32.16 0.42 2.86
N TYR A 172 -32.60 1.21 1.90
CA TYR A 172 -31.79 1.53 0.72
C TYR A 172 -30.67 2.52 1.09
N PRO A 173 -29.47 2.38 0.51
CA PRO A 173 -28.41 3.36 0.73
C PRO A 173 -28.78 4.71 0.09
N ASN A 174 -28.42 5.79 0.78
CA ASN A 174 -28.46 7.13 0.22
C ASN A 174 -27.32 7.35 -0.78
N PRO A 175 -27.52 8.16 -1.82
CA PRO A 175 -26.45 8.53 -2.72
C PRO A 175 -25.38 9.35 -1.99
N VAL A 176 -24.11 9.05 -2.28
CA VAL A 176 -22.96 9.75 -1.69
C VAL A 176 -21.98 10.17 -2.76
N ASN A 177 -21.37 11.35 -2.59
CA ASN A 177 -20.28 11.80 -3.43
C ASN A 177 -18.96 11.24 -2.88
N ILE A 178 -18.14 10.67 -3.76
CA ILE A 178 -16.82 10.11 -3.43
C ILE A 178 -15.77 10.86 -4.25
N THR A 179 -14.69 11.25 -3.57
CA THR A 179 -13.46 11.73 -4.21
C THR A 179 -12.34 10.83 -3.74
N THR A 180 -11.62 10.23 -4.68
CA THR A 180 -10.49 9.37 -4.38
C THR A 180 -9.21 10.18 -4.22
N ALA A 181 -8.36 9.78 -3.28
CA ALA A 181 -7.04 10.35 -3.06
C ALA A 181 -6.14 9.30 -2.37
N PRO A 182 -4.80 9.52 -2.35
CA PRO A 182 -3.88 8.68 -1.60
C PRO A 182 -4.23 8.58 -0.11
N PHE A 183 -3.83 7.50 0.53
CA PHE A 183 -4.04 7.30 1.98
C PHE A 183 -3.59 8.53 2.80
N PRO A 184 -4.37 8.97 3.80
CA PRO A 184 -5.49 8.27 4.46
C PRO A 184 -6.88 8.53 3.85
N ASP A 185 -6.96 9.10 2.67
CA ASP A 185 -8.22 9.37 1.99
C ASP A 185 -8.86 8.14 1.35
N PHE A 186 -9.94 8.35 0.55
CA PHE A 186 -10.71 7.25 -0.03
C PHE A 186 -9.93 6.58 -1.16
N PRO A 187 -9.65 5.25 -1.07
CA PRO A 187 -8.79 4.57 -2.03
C PRO A 187 -9.46 4.35 -3.39
N THR A 188 -8.66 4.46 -4.47
CA THR A 188 -9.11 4.19 -5.85
C THR A 188 -9.54 2.74 -6.07
N ASP A 189 -8.98 1.81 -5.29
CA ASP A 189 -9.27 0.37 -5.39
C ASP A 189 -10.72 0.01 -5.02
N MET A 190 -11.43 0.93 -4.35
CA MET A 190 -12.85 0.78 -4.02
C MET A 190 -13.81 1.15 -5.15
N GLN A 191 -13.33 1.39 -6.38
CA GLN A 191 -14.18 1.81 -7.50
C GLN A 191 -15.17 0.72 -7.96
N ALA A 192 -14.94 -0.54 -7.66
CA ALA A 192 -15.83 -1.64 -8.00
C ALA A 192 -17.05 -1.71 -7.09
#